data_5ec50012a7599a990253127028fda580
#
_entry.id   5ec50012a7599a990253127028fda580
#
_cell.length_a   1.000
_cell.length_b   1.000
_cell.length_c   1.000
_cell.angle_alpha   90.00
_cell.angle_beta   90.00
_cell.angle_gamma   90.00
#
_symmetry.space_group_name_H-M   'P 1'
#
loop_
_entity.id
_entity.type
_entity.pdbx_description
1 polymer ?
#
loop_
_entity_poly.entity_id
_entity_poly.type
_entity_poly.pdbx_seq_one_letter_code
_entity_poly.pdbx_strand_id
1 'polypeptide(L)'
;MKSSNIGGQAVMEGIMMRHKDKYAIAVRRPDKEIELKVEDYKCTFGKAAFLKRPIIRGVVSFVDGLVVGTKCLMYSAEIAGDEEDEKEAAKNATLTEEELSAKKAKEAKQFQWLLYITVAISIVVSVAAFMLLPYALASLLRKVGASEVGVTVAEAFVKLALFMGYMLLISRMKDIQRTFMYHGAEHKCINCVEHGLPLTVENVLESSRQHKRCGTSFLFLVMIVSIFLHFIFVLVPGYWVRLFGRLLMVPIVSGVSFELIQWAGRTDSRLADILSKPGLAMQKLTTKEPTADMAEVAIAAVEAVFDWREYLKEEFGWKPEENEEKNADI
;
A
#
# COMPACT_ATOMS: atom_id res chain seq x y z
N MET A 1 10.23 -18.82 7.49
CA MET A 1 9.63 -17.50 7.78
C MET A 1 8.31 -17.72 8.52
N LYS A 2 8.12 -17.11 9.67
CA LYS A 2 6.84 -17.20 10.42
C LYS A 2 6.10 -15.86 10.29
N SER A 3 4.78 -15.92 10.09
CA SER A 3 4.01 -14.70 9.86
C SER A 3 3.70 -13.97 11.16
N SER A 4 4.13 -12.73 11.30
CA SER A 4 3.80 -11.83 12.42
C SER A 4 2.38 -11.25 12.33
N ASN A 5 1.74 -11.34 11.17
CA ASN A 5 0.49 -10.64 10.81
C ASN A 5 0.56 -9.11 10.94
N ILE A 6 1.76 -8.54 10.97
CA ILE A 6 1.97 -7.11 10.83
C ILE A 6 1.80 -6.75 9.35
N GLY A 7 1.22 -5.61 9.08
CA GLY A 7 1.19 -5.00 7.76
C GLY A 7 1.38 -3.50 7.90
N GLY A 8 1.88 -2.85 6.88
CA GLY A 8 2.15 -1.42 6.93
C GLY A 8 1.88 -0.71 5.62
N GLN A 9 2.17 0.57 5.63
CA GLN A 9 2.11 1.46 4.48
C GLN A 9 3.11 2.59 4.69
N ALA A 10 3.97 2.83 3.70
CA ALA A 10 4.77 4.05 3.68
C ALA A 10 3.88 5.29 3.48
N VAL A 11 4.19 6.34 4.22
CA VAL A 11 3.56 7.65 4.15
C VAL A 11 4.63 8.73 3.95
N MET A 12 4.26 10.02 3.93
CA MET A 12 5.26 11.10 3.80
C MET A 12 6.14 11.13 5.06
N GLU A 13 7.46 11.06 4.85
CA GLU A 13 8.49 11.03 5.91
C GLU A 13 8.21 10.04 7.04
N GLY A 14 7.47 8.94 6.73
CA GLY A 14 7.02 8.05 7.78
C GLY A 14 6.46 6.72 7.33
N ILE A 15 5.99 5.97 8.31
CA ILE A 15 5.42 4.63 8.13
C ILE A 15 4.21 4.46 9.03
N MET A 16 3.13 3.92 8.49
CA MET A 16 2.05 3.36 9.27
C MET A 16 2.27 1.86 9.43
N MET A 17 2.20 1.35 10.66
CA MET A 17 2.19 -0.09 10.96
C MET A 17 0.89 -0.48 11.63
N ARG A 18 0.34 -1.65 11.25
CA ARG A 18 -0.90 -2.18 11.80
C ARG A 18 -0.70 -3.61 12.28
N HIS A 19 -1.23 -3.87 13.48
CA HIS A 19 -1.36 -5.22 14.01
C HIS A 19 -2.71 -5.37 14.72
N LYS A 20 -3.49 -6.39 14.34
CA LYS A 20 -4.84 -6.66 14.89
C LYS A 20 -5.75 -5.41 14.85
N ASP A 21 -6.14 -4.92 16.01
CA ASP A 21 -7.11 -3.84 16.21
C ASP A 21 -6.45 -2.48 16.44
N LYS A 22 -5.13 -2.37 16.23
CA LYS A 22 -4.38 -1.11 16.40
C LYS A 22 -3.52 -0.81 15.18
N TYR A 23 -3.32 0.47 14.94
CA TYR A 23 -2.29 0.95 14.01
C TYR A 23 -1.54 2.13 14.62
N ALA A 24 -0.28 2.27 14.27
CA ALA A 24 0.56 3.39 14.64
C ALA A 24 1.08 4.08 13.39
N ILE A 25 1.19 5.40 13.45
CA ILE A 25 1.82 6.22 12.42
C ILE A 25 3.03 6.86 13.05
N ALA A 26 4.23 6.56 12.56
CA ALA A 26 5.47 7.22 12.93
C ALA A 26 5.94 8.09 11.78
N VAL A 27 6.20 9.37 12.05
CA VAL A 27 6.59 10.36 11.04
C VAL A 27 7.83 11.10 11.54
N ARG A 28 8.82 11.29 10.70
CA ARG A 28 9.99 12.12 10.97
C ARG A 28 9.64 13.58 10.74
N ARG A 29 9.69 14.38 11.80
CA ARG A 29 9.47 15.83 11.78
C ARG A 29 10.67 16.56 11.16
N PRO A 30 10.51 17.84 10.75
CA PRO A 30 11.62 18.65 10.27
C PRO A 30 12.76 18.83 11.31
N ASP A 31 12.43 18.87 12.61
CA ASP A 31 13.38 18.91 13.73
C ASP A 31 14.10 17.57 13.99
N LYS A 32 13.84 16.55 13.15
CA LYS A 32 14.36 15.17 13.20
C LYS A 32 13.81 14.31 14.33
N GLU A 33 12.88 14.79 15.14
CA GLU A 33 12.17 13.96 16.10
C GLU A 33 11.15 13.04 15.41
N ILE A 34 10.82 11.93 16.05
CA ILE A 34 9.80 11.01 15.55
C ILE A 34 8.50 11.31 16.27
N GLU A 35 7.51 11.81 15.51
CA GLU A 35 6.14 11.93 16.00
C GLU A 35 5.45 10.56 15.86
N LEU A 36 4.91 10.06 16.97
CA LEU A 36 4.27 8.75 17.04
C LEU A 36 2.80 8.90 17.46
N LYS A 37 1.88 8.42 16.63
CA LYS A 37 0.46 8.40 16.92
C LYS A 37 -0.08 6.97 16.84
N VAL A 38 -0.77 6.52 17.90
CA VAL A 38 -1.40 5.19 17.96
C VAL A 38 -2.92 5.37 17.98
N GLU A 39 -3.62 4.63 17.12
CA GLU A 39 -5.08 4.66 17.04
C GLU A 39 -5.67 3.24 16.97
N ASP A 40 -6.93 3.12 17.42
CA ASP A 40 -7.68 1.88 17.25
C ASP A 40 -8.18 1.74 15.82
N TYR A 41 -7.97 0.56 15.24
CA TYR A 41 -8.50 0.24 13.93
C TYR A 41 -9.99 -0.13 14.02
N LYS A 42 -10.80 0.60 13.28
CA LYS A 42 -12.23 0.31 13.13
C LYS A 42 -12.54 0.09 11.66
N CYS A 43 -13.09 -1.10 11.33
CA CYS A 43 -13.53 -1.39 9.98
C CYS A 43 -14.63 -0.41 9.55
N THR A 44 -14.47 0.20 8.38
CA THR A 44 -15.41 1.20 7.81
C THR A 44 -16.84 0.63 7.65
N PHE A 45 -16.94 -0.66 7.33
CA PHE A 45 -18.23 -1.33 7.09
C PHE A 45 -18.82 -2.01 8.34
N GLY A 46 -18.19 -1.87 9.50
CA GLY A 46 -18.64 -2.50 10.74
C GLY A 46 -18.25 -3.98 10.86
N LYS A 47 -18.93 -4.74 11.73
CA LYS A 47 -18.57 -6.11 12.13
C LYS A 47 -19.51 -7.20 11.60
N ALA A 48 -20.33 -6.93 10.58
CA ALA A 48 -21.32 -7.88 10.09
C ALA A 48 -20.65 -9.18 9.56
N ALA A 49 -21.20 -10.33 9.92
CA ALA A 49 -20.59 -11.64 9.62
C ALA A 49 -20.41 -11.90 8.12
N PHE A 50 -21.29 -11.39 7.25
CA PHE A 50 -21.18 -11.59 5.81
C PHE A 50 -19.97 -10.87 5.20
N LEU A 51 -19.47 -9.79 5.83
CA LEU A 51 -18.26 -9.06 5.39
C LEU A 51 -16.97 -9.89 5.53
N LYS A 52 -17.01 -10.95 6.35
CA LYS A 52 -15.90 -11.87 6.55
C LYS A 52 -15.85 -13.03 5.53
N ARG A 53 -16.85 -13.13 4.64
CA ARG A 53 -16.89 -14.19 3.62
C ARG A 53 -15.77 -13.98 2.58
N PRO A 54 -15.22 -15.06 2.02
CA PRO A 54 -14.25 -14.96 0.92
C PRO A 54 -14.74 -14.03 -0.18
N ILE A 55 -13.81 -13.37 -0.87
CA ILE A 55 -14.06 -12.33 -1.88
C ILE A 55 -14.60 -11.03 -1.26
N ILE A 56 -15.70 -11.08 -0.48
CA ILE A 56 -16.30 -9.89 0.14
C ILE A 56 -15.28 -9.25 1.11
N ARG A 57 -14.62 -10.04 1.95
CA ARG A 57 -13.59 -9.53 2.86
C ARG A 57 -12.42 -8.88 2.12
N GLY A 58 -12.12 -9.34 0.89
CA GLY A 58 -11.09 -8.74 0.06
C GLY A 58 -11.47 -7.34 -0.41
N VAL A 59 -12.72 -7.15 -0.85
CA VAL A 59 -13.25 -5.83 -1.21
C VAL A 59 -13.26 -4.90 0.01
N VAL A 60 -13.74 -5.39 1.14
CA VAL A 60 -13.76 -4.64 2.41
C VAL A 60 -12.36 -4.22 2.83
N SER A 61 -11.40 -5.16 2.84
CA SER A 61 -10.02 -4.86 3.21
C SER A 61 -9.35 -3.86 2.26
N PHE A 62 -9.68 -3.93 0.97
CA PHE A 62 -9.17 -2.97 -0.01
C PHE A 62 -9.70 -1.55 0.25
N VAL A 63 -11.02 -1.41 0.46
CA VAL A 63 -11.62 -0.10 0.75
C VAL A 63 -11.13 0.45 2.09
N ASP A 64 -11.08 -0.39 3.14
CA ASP A 64 -10.53 0.00 4.44
C ASP A 64 -9.06 0.45 4.32
N GLY A 65 -8.26 -0.28 3.53
CA GLY A 65 -6.88 0.11 3.25
C GLY A 65 -6.78 1.49 2.60
N LEU A 66 -7.65 1.81 1.65
CA LEU A 66 -7.72 3.14 1.03
C LEU A 66 -8.13 4.21 2.05
N VAL A 67 -9.15 3.97 2.86
CA VAL A 67 -9.65 4.95 3.85
C VAL A 67 -8.60 5.23 4.92
N VAL A 68 -8.07 4.18 5.55
CA VAL A 68 -7.05 4.31 6.60
C VAL A 68 -5.76 4.86 6.01
N GLY A 69 -5.33 4.34 4.85
CA GLY A 69 -4.11 4.79 4.19
C GLY A 69 -4.17 6.28 3.80
N THR A 70 -5.30 6.76 3.31
CA THR A 70 -5.48 8.20 3.02
C THR A 70 -5.42 9.04 4.29
N LYS A 71 -6.05 8.61 5.39
CA LYS A 71 -5.96 9.31 6.69
C LYS A 71 -4.52 9.41 7.18
N CYS A 72 -3.77 8.30 7.11
CA CYS A 72 -2.39 8.25 7.54
C CYS A 72 -1.50 9.14 6.65
N LEU A 73 -1.73 9.15 5.34
CA LEU A 73 -1.01 10.00 4.40
C LEU A 73 -1.27 11.48 4.67
N MET A 74 -2.51 11.87 4.93
CA MET A 74 -2.86 13.26 5.28
C MET A 74 -2.21 13.69 6.59
N TYR A 75 -2.30 12.84 7.64
CA TYR A 75 -1.66 13.10 8.91
C TYR A 75 -0.14 13.25 8.75
N SER A 76 0.50 12.37 7.98
CA SER A 76 1.93 12.45 7.75
C SER A 76 2.33 13.71 6.97
N ALA A 77 1.52 14.16 6.02
CA ALA A 77 1.76 15.40 5.29
C ALA A 77 1.70 16.64 6.21
N GLU A 78 0.74 16.65 7.15
CA GLU A 78 0.63 17.71 8.18
C GLU A 78 1.85 17.77 9.10
N ILE A 79 2.36 16.59 9.55
CA ILE A 79 3.48 16.50 10.48
C ILE A 79 4.83 16.71 9.79
N ALA A 80 5.00 16.21 8.56
CA ALA A 80 6.24 16.36 7.80
C ALA A 80 6.55 17.84 7.47
N GLY A 81 5.52 18.69 7.45
CA GLY A 81 5.58 20.15 7.29
C GLY A 81 6.40 20.61 6.07
N ASP A 82 5.86 21.51 5.27
CA ASP A 82 6.66 22.28 4.31
C ASP A 82 6.96 23.66 4.88
N GLU A 83 8.02 24.34 4.42
CA GLU A 83 8.39 25.73 4.78
C GLU A 83 7.25 26.74 4.59
N GLU A 84 6.18 26.39 3.86
CA GLU A 84 4.97 27.19 3.69
C GLU A 84 4.13 27.26 4.96
N ASP A 85 4.10 26.17 5.77
CA ASP A 85 3.36 26.12 7.04
C ASP A 85 3.96 27.05 8.10
N GLU A 86 5.30 27.24 8.13
CA GLU A 86 5.94 28.20 9.01
C GLU A 86 5.59 29.66 8.67
N LYS A 87 5.48 29.99 7.38
CA LYS A 87 5.07 31.32 6.91
C LYS A 87 3.59 31.61 7.19
N GLU A 88 2.77 30.58 7.17
CA GLU A 88 1.36 30.67 7.51
C GLU A 88 1.13 30.76 9.02
N ALA A 89 1.91 30.03 9.82
CA ALA A 89 1.93 30.16 11.28
C ALA A 89 2.31 31.60 11.72
N ALA A 90 3.28 32.21 11.05
CA ALA A 90 3.68 33.60 11.32
C ALA A 90 2.56 34.61 10.99
N LYS A 91 1.76 34.38 9.92
CA LYS A 91 0.59 35.20 9.59
C LYS A 91 -0.57 34.99 10.55
N ASN A 92 -0.72 33.81 11.10
CA ASN A 92 -1.79 33.46 12.04
C ASN A 92 -1.54 33.99 13.45
N ALA A 93 -0.30 34.33 13.79
CA ALA A 93 0.07 34.90 15.11
C ALA A 93 -0.56 36.27 15.41
N THR A 94 -1.15 36.94 14.42
CA THR A 94 -1.83 38.25 14.57
C THR A 94 -3.34 38.13 14.72
N LEU A 95 -3.93 36.93 14.65
CA LEU A 95 -5.37 36.71 14.72
C LEU A 95 -5.81 36.41 16.15
N THR A 96 -7.04 36.79 16.50
CA THR A 96 -7.65 36.39 17.78
C THR A 96 -7.96 34.88 17.77
N GLU A 97 -8.07 34.27 18.98
CA GLU A 97 -8.35 32.82 19.08
C GLU A 97 -9.67 32.40 18.37
N GLU A 98 -10.70 33.25 18.40
CA GLU A 98 -11.98 32.99 17.72
C GLU A 98 -11.82 33.08 16.19
N GLU A 99 -11.12 34.10 15.67
CA GLU A 99 -10.83 34.25 14.24
C GLU A 99 -9.95 33.10 13.71
N LEU A 100 -8.95 32.68 14.50
CA LEU A 100 -8.08 31.58 14.17
C LEU A 100 -8.84 30.25 14.11
N SER A 101 -9.73 30.00 15.07
CA SER A 101 -10.56 28.78 15.09
C SER A 101 -11.55 28.73 13.93
N ALA A 102 -12.20 29.87 13.62
CA ALA A 102 -13.11 29.97 12.48
C ALA A 102 -12.39 29.82 11.13
N LYS A 103 -11.19 30.41 10.99
CA LYS A 103 -10.33 30.27 9.81
C LYS A 103 -9.92 28.81 9.61
N LYS A 104 -9.37 28.15 10.64
CA LYS A 104 -8.98 26.73 10.59
C LYS A 104 -10.15 25.82 10.25
N ALA A 105 -11.35 26.06 10.82
CA ALA A 105 -12.54 25.27 10.49
C ALA A 105 -12.99 25.44 9.02
N LYS A 106 -12.88 26.65 8.47
CA LYS A 106 -13.19 26.92 7.06
C LYS A 106 -12.16 26.29 6.12
N GLU A 107 -10.89 26.44 6.41
CA GLU A 107 -9.78 25.83 5.65
C GLU A 107 -9.86 24.29 5.68
N ALA A 108 -10.13 23.68 6.84
CA ALA A 108 -10.33 22.25 6.95
C ALA A 108 -11.51 21.75 6.08
N LYS A 109 -12.63 22.47 6.04
CA LYS A 109 -13.77 22.12 5.17
C LYS A 109 -13.40 22.28 3.69
N GLN A 110 -12.72 23.37 3.33
CA GLN A 110 -12.30 23.62 1.95
C GLN A 110 -11.30 22.55 1.50
N PHE A 111 -10.35 22.20 2.35
CA PHE A 111 -9.37 21.14 2.10
C PHE A 111 -10.05 19.77 1.93
N GLN A 112 -11.02 19.42 2.79
CA GLN A 112 -11.80 18.19 2.63
C GLN A 112 -12.55 18.14 1.30
N TRP A 113 -13.18 19.23 0.87
CA TRP A 113 -13.86 19.31 -0.42
C TRP A 113 -12.88 19.12 -1.59
N LEU A 114 -11.75 19.83 -1.54
CA LEU A 114 -10.70 19.71 -2.54
C LEU A 114 -10.18 18.27 -2.63
N LEU A 115 -9.97 17.63 -1.48
CA LEU A 115 -9.55 16.22 -1.40
C LEU A 115 -10.57 15.29 -2.05
N TYR A 116 -11.87 15.41 -1.73
CA TYR A 116 -12.90 14.56 -2.34
C TYR A 116 -12.98 14.75 -3.86
N ILE A 117 -12.89 15.97 -4.35
CA ILE A 117 -12.88 16.25 -5.78
C ILE A 117 -11.63 15.65 -6.45
N THR A 118 -10.46 15.84 -5.84
CA THR A 118 -9.20 15.29 -6.35
C THR A 118 -9.23 13.78 -6.41
N VAL A 119 -9.72 13.12 -5.35
CA VAL A 119 -9.87 11.66 -5.31
C VAL A 119 -10.85 11.17 -6.37
N ALA A 120 -12.01 11.84 -6.51
CA ALA A 120 -13.00 11.51 -7.53
C ALA A 120 -12.42 11.62 -8.95
N ILE A 121 -11.74 12.73 -9.25
CA ILE A 121 -11.07 12.94 -10.54
C ILE A 121 -10.00 11.86 -10.77
N SER A 122 -9.18 11.56 -9.75
CA SER A 122 -8.14 10.53 -9.84
C SER A 122 -8.71 9.15 -10.13
N ILE A 123 -9.85 8.79 -9.53
CA ILE A 123 -10.55 7.53 -9.81
C ILE A 123 -11.03 7.51 -11.26
N VAL A 124 -11.67 8.57 -11.73
CA VAL A 124 -12.18 8.68 -13.12
C VAL A 124 -11.02 8.56 -14.12
N VAL A 125 -9.93 9.29 -13.89
CA VAL A 125 -8.72 9.24 -14.75
C VAL A 125 -8.10 7.85 -14.72
N SER A 126 -8.00 7.22 -13.55
CA SER A 126 -7.44 5.87 -13.43
C SER A 126 -8.28 4.82 -14.16
N VAL A 127 -9.61 4.87 -14.02
CA VAL A 127 -10.53 3.99 -14.76
C VAL A 127 -10.40 4.24 -16.27
N ALA A 128 -10.36 5.48 -16.69
CA ALA A 128 -10.19 5.82 -18.10
C ALA A 128 -8.86 5.31 -18.66
N ALA A 129 -7.74 5.53 -17.97
CA ALA A 129 -6.40 5.18 -18.42
C ALA A 129 -6.15 3.66 -18.39
N PHE A 130 -6.55 2.96 -17.33
CA PHE A 130 -6.17 1.55 -17.12
C PHE A 130 -7.27 0.55 -17.51
N MET A 131 -8.46 1.01 -17.78
CA MET A 131 -9.59 0.15 -18.10
C MET A 131 -10.24 0.49 -19.45
N LEU A 132 -10.61 1.75 -19.68
CA LEU A 132 -11.28 2.15 -20.91
C LEU A 132 -10.31 2.29 -22.08
N LEU A 133 -9.16 2.93 -21.90
CA LEU A 133 -8.18 3.19 -22.94
C LEU A 133 -7.60 1.89 -23.55
N PRO A 134 -7.14 0.88 -22.75
CA PRO A 134 -6.68 -0.40 -23.30
C PRO A 134 -7.76 -1.08 -24.16
N TYR A 135 -9.00 -1.11 -23.67
CA TYR A 135 -10.12 -1.70 -24.40
C TYR A 135 -10.45 -0.95 -25.68
N ALA A 136 -10.46 0.38 -25.64
CA ALA A 136 -10.72 1.21 -26.82
C ALA A 136 -9.63 1.02 -27.88
N LEU A 137 -8.35 1.07 -27.50
CA LEU A 137 -7.22 0.87 -28.41
C LEU A 137 -7.26 -0.54 -29.04
N ALA A 138 -7.41 -1.57 -28.24
CA ALA A 138 -7.47 -2.95 -28.73
C ALA A 138 -8.69 -3.17 -29.64
N SER A 139 -9.82 -2.51 -29.36
CA SER A 139 -11.04 -2.64 -30.17
C SER A 139 -10.88 -2.13 -31.61
N LEU A 140 -9.90 -1.26 -31.86
CA LEU A 140 -9.59 -0.80 -33.23
C LEU A 140 -9.15 -1.95 -34.14
N LEU A 141 -8.58 -3.02 -33.57
CA LEU A 141 -8.18 -4.21 -34.32
C LEU A 141 -9.37 -4.93 -34.95
N ARG A 142 -10.60 -4.74 -34.44
CA ARG A 142 -11.82 -5.26 -35.10
C ARG A 142 -12.02 -4.68 -36.49
N LYS A 143 -11.59 -3.42 -36.73
CA LYS A 143 -11.72 -2.77 -38.04
C LYS A 143 -10.83 -3.42 -39.12
N VAL A 144 -9.79 -4.13 -38.69
CA VAL A 144 -8.87 -4.85 -39.60
C VAL A 144 -9.12 -6.38 -39.55
N GLY A 145 -10.28 -6.81 -39.03
CA GLY A 145 -10.72 -8.21 -39.07
C GLY A 145 -10.17 -9.12 -37.97
N ALA A 146 -9.57 -8.54 -36.90
CA ALA A 146 -9.08 -9.36 -35.79
C ALA A 146 -10.22 -10.06 -35.06
N SER A 147 -9.97 -11.31 -34.65
CA SER A 147 -10.90 -12.08 -33.79
C SER A 147 -11.05 -11.46 -32.42
N GLU A 148 -12.17 -11.77 -31.72
CA GLU A 148 -12.40 -11.30 -30.36
C GLU A 148 -11.33 -11.76 -29.37
N VAL A 149 -10.78 -12.96 -29.57
CA VAL A 149 -9.62 -13.46 -28.80
C VAL A 149 -8.40 -12.57 -29.06
N GLY A 150 -8.11 -12.26 -30.33
CA GLY A 150 -6.99 -11.36 -30.70
C GLY A 150 -7.12 -9.97 -30.08
N VAL A 151 -8.33 -9.40 -30.07
CA VAL A 151 -8.63 -8.11 -29.43
C VAL A 151 -8.38 -8.19 -27.92
N THR A 152 -8.84 -9.27 -27.24
CA THR A 152 -8.67 -9.44 -25.79
C THR A 152 -7.19 -9.63 -25.41
N VAL A 153 -6.43 -10.37 -26.22
CA VAL A 153 -4.98 -10.52 -26.03
C VAL A 153 -4.26 -9.17 -26.20
N ALA A 154 -4.60 -8.42 -27.24
CA ALA A 154 -4.02 -7.08 -27.45
C ALA A 154 -4.37 -6.13 -26.31
N GLU A 155 -5.60 -6.15 -25.81
CA GLU A 155 -6.01 -5.39 -24.62
C GLU A 155 -5.14 -5.72 -23.40
N ALA A 156 -4.87 -7.02 -23.16
CA ALA A 156 -4.01 -7.46 -22.06
C ALA A 156 -2.58 -6.89 -22.19
N PHE A 157 -2.00 -6.90 -23.38
CA PHE A 157 -0.69 -6.32 -23.64
C PHE A 157 -0.66 -4.81 -23.43
N VAL A 158 -1.66 -4.09 -23.96
CA VAL A 158 -1.76 -2.63 -23.78
C VAL A 158 -1.92 -2.28 -22.29
N LYS A 159 -2.76 -2.99 -21.56
CA LYS A 159 -2.97 -2.80 -20.12
C LYS A 159 -1.67 -3.01 -19.34
N LEU A 160 -0.95 -4.10 -19.64
CA LEU A 160 0.33 -4.40 -19.00
C LEU A 160 1.37 -3.33 -19.31
N ALA A 161 1.49 -2.91 -20.58
CA ALA A 161 2.44 -1.89 -21.01
C ALA A 161 2.16 -0.53 -20.35
N LEU A 162 0.89 -0.10 -20.29
CA LEU A 162 0.49 1.14 -19.61
C LEU A 162 0.80 1.09 -18.11
N PHE A 163 0.48 -0.03 -17.45
CA PHE A 163 0.77 -0.19 -16.03
C PHE A 163 2.28 -0.15 -15.75
N MET A 164 3.07 -0.91 -16.51
CA MET A 164 4.52 -0.92 -16.37
C MET A 164 5.15 0.44 -16.68
N GLY A 165 4.67 1.11 -17.73
CA GLY A 165 5.09 2.47 -18.10
C GLY A 165 4.80 3.48 -16.98
N TYR A 166 3.61 3.41 -16.38
CA TYR A 166 3.23 4.22 -15.24
C TYR A 166 4.15 3.96 -14.02
N MET A 167 4.39 2.70 -13.67
CA MET A 167 5.25 2.35 -12.55
C MET A 167 6.70 2.82 -12.76
N LEU A 168 7.22 2.70 -13.99
CA LEU A 168 8.54 3.21 -14.35
C LEU A 168 8.61 4.75 -14.26
N LEU A 169 7.54 5.43 -14.65
CA LEU A 169 7.47 6.89 -14.61
C LEU A 169 7.48 7.40 -13.16
N ILE A 170 6.57 6.92 -12.31
CA ILE A 170 6.49 7.35 -10.92
C ILE A 170 7.74 6.98 -10.11
N SER A 171 8.38 5.84 -10.43
CA SER A 171 9.62 5.43 -9.74
C SER A 171 10.81 6.37 -9.98
N ARG A 172 10.72 7.28 -10.96
CA ARG A 172 11.74 8.30 -11.25
C ARG A 172 11.51 9.64 -10.55
N MET A 173 10.31 9.86 -10.00
CA MET A 173 9.99 11.09 -9.27
C MET A 173 10.69 11.08 -7.91
N LYS A 174 11.38 12.17 -7.55
CA LYS A 174 12.21 12.24 -6.32
C LYS A 174 11.41 12.02 -5.05
N ASP A 175 10.22 12.63 -4.94
CA ASP A 175 9.35 12.53 -3.76
C ASP A 175 8.82 11.09 -3.59
N ILE A 176 8.45 10.45 -4.71
CA ILE A 176 8.04 9.03 -4.71
C ILE A 176 9.21 8.12 -4.34
N GLN A 177 10.43 8.45 -4.78
CA GLN A 177 11.61 7.67 -4.42
C GLN A 177 11.86 7.66 -2.91
N ARG A 178 11.62 8.80 -2.23
CA ARG A 178 11.76 8.90 -0.78
C ARG A 178 10.69 8.05 -0.07
N THR A 179 9.44 8.13 -0.52
CA THR A 179 8.37 7.22 -0.04
C THR A 179 8.72 5.74 -0.29
N PHE A 180 9.37 5.41 -1.42
CA PHE A 180 9.82 4.03 -1.69
C PHE A 180 10.98 3.58 -0.80
N MET A 181 11.78 4.50 -0.23
CA MET A 181 12.77 4.16 0.80
C MET A 181 12.08 3.81 2.12
N TYR A 182 11.07 4.58 2.55
CA TYR A 182 10.24 4.22 3.71
C TYR A 182 9.49 2.89 3.51
N HIS A 183 9.00 2.60 2.31
CA HIS A 183 8.42 1.30 1.97
C HIS A 183 9.46 0.16 2.06
N GLY A 184 10.70 0.44 1.69
CA GLY A 184 11.81 -0.47 1.91
C GLY A 184 12.08 -0.72 3.40
N ALA A 185 12.06 0.32 4.24
CA ALA A 185 12.22 0.22 5.69
C ALA A 185 11.09 -0.60 6.33
N GLU A 186 9.83 -0.37 5.92
CA GLU A 186 8.68 -1.17 6.35
C GLU A 186 8.92 -2.67 6.10
N HIS A 187 9.25 -3.05 4.87
CA HIS A 187 9.50 -4.44 4.50
C HIS A 187 10.66 -5.06 5.27
N LYS A 188 11.75 -4.33 5.42
CA LYS A 188 12.93 -4.78 6.16
C LYS A 188 12.62 -5.00 7.64
N CYS A 189 11.85 -4.12 8.28
CA CYS A 189 11.38 -4.31 9.66
C CYS A 189 10.52 -5.57 9.82
N ILE A 190 9.53 -5.77 8.95
CA ILE A 190 8.67 -6.96 9.00
C ILE A 190 9.48 -8.22 8.76
N ASN A 191 10.36 -8.22 7.75
CA ASN A 191 11.22 -9.37 7.46
C ASN A 191 12.20 -9.68 8.59
N CYS A 192 12.78 -8.66 9.24
CA CYS A 192 13.67 -8.81 10.38
C CYS A 192 12.99 -9.67 11.47
N VAL A 193 11.82 -9.26 11.91
CA VAL A 193 11.03 -9.95 12.94
C VAL A 193 10.58 -11.34 12.48
N GLU A 194 10.08 -11.48 11.24
CA GLU A 194 9.58 -12.77 10.71
C GLU A 194 10.67 -13.80 10.43
N HIS A 195 11.95 -13.39 10.41
CA HIS A 195 13.10 -14.30 10.34
C HIS A 195 13.76 -14.57 11.70
N GLY A 196 13.19 -14.04 12.79
CA GLY A 196 13.66 -14.32 14.15
C GLY A 196 14.83 -13.45 14.60
N LEU A 197 15.06 -12.30 13.93
CA LEU A 197 16.12 -11.37 14.29
C LEU A 197 15.59 -10.30 15.26
N PRO A 198 16.38 -9.88 16.25
CA PRO A 198 16.08 -8.72 17.09
C PRO A 198 15.86 -7.47 16.24
N LEU A 199 14.88 -6.65 16.63
CA LEU A 199 14.52 -5.45 15.89
C LEU A 199 15.48 -4.29 16.23
N THR A 200 16.67 -4.32 15.65
CA THR A 200 17.68 -3.26 15.71
C THR A 200 17.86 -2.63 14.34
N VAL A 201 18.43 -1.42 14.29
CA VAL A 201 18.67 -0.71 13.02
C VAL A 201 19.56 -1.55 12.09
N GLU A 202 20.60 -2.18 12.61
CA GLU A 202 21.54 -3.02 11.86
C GLU A 202 20.81 -4.21 11.23
N ASN A 203 20.09 -4.99 12.03
CA ASN A 203 19.35 -6.16 11.55
C ASN A 203 18.26 -5.78 10.53
N VAL A 204 17.61 -4.63 10.74
CA VAL A 204 16.62 -4.10 9.80
C VAL A 204 17.30 -3.76 8.48
N LEU A 205 18.43 -3.05 8.48
CA LEU A 205 19.15 -2.67 7.27
C LEU A 205 19.71 -3.88 6.51
N GLU A 206 20.07 -4.98 7.18
CA GLU A 206 20.52 -6.22 6.56
C GLU A 206 19.37 -7.08 6.02
N SER A 207 18.15 -6.90 6.53
CA SER A 207 16.98 -7.67 6.13
C SER A 207 16.53 -7.37 4.69
N SER A 208 15.75 -8.30 4.10
CA SER A 208 15.24 -8.15 2.74
C SER A 208 14.16 -7.06 2.64
N ARG A 209 14.24 -6.24 1.59
CA ARG A 209 13.16 -5.30 1.22
C ARG A 209 12.04 -5.91 0.37
N GLN A 210 12.11 -7.20 0.09
CA GLN A 210 11.06 -7.92 -0.65
C GLN A 210 10.19 -8.71 0.33
N HIS A 211 8.87 -8.51 0.28
CA HIS A 211 7.92 -9.17 1.16
C HIS A 211 6.71 -9.69 0.39
N LYS A 212 6.30 -10.97 0.62
CA LYS A 212 5.24 -11.64 -0.16
C LYS A 212 3.85 -10.99 0.00
N ARG A 213 3.56 -10.32 1.11
CA ARG A 213 2.23 -9.76 1.44
C ARG A 213 2.14 -8.25 1.22
N CYS A 214 2.86 -7.72 0.26
CA CYS A 214 2.89 -6.29 -0.03
C CYS A 214 1.72 -5.83 -0.89
N GLY A 215 1.22 -4.61 -0.64
CA GLY A 215 0.17 -3.97 -1.42
C GLY A 215 0.51 -3.75 -2.90
N THR A 216 1.79 -3.51 -3.25
CA THR A 216 2.20 -3.38 -4.66
C THR A 216 2.17 -4.71 -5.40
N SER A 217 2.47 -5.83 -4.73
CA SER A 217 2.26 -7.17 -5.27
C SER A 217 0.78 -7.46 -5.49
N PHE A 218 -0.09 -6.95 -4.61
CA PHE A 218 -1.53 -7.05 -4.78
C PHE A 218 -2.01 -6.32 -6.04
N LEU A 219 -1.55 -5.09 -6.29
CA LEU A 219 -1.92 -4.35 -7.51
C LEU A 219 -1.53 -5.09 -8.79
N PHE A 220 -0.33 -5.68 -8.82
CA PHE A 220 0.10 -6.49 -9.94
C PHE A 220 -0.77 -7.73 -10.12
N LEU A 221 -1.11 -8.41 -9.03
CA LEU A 221 -1.97 -9.57 -9.05
C LEU A 221 -3.40 -9.23 -9.52
N VAL A 222 -3.96 -8.10 -9.06
CA VAL A 222 -5.24 -7.55 -9.56
C VAL A 222 -5.22 -7.38 -11.08
N MET A 223 -4.12 -6.86 -11.62
CA MET A 223 -3.98 -6.70 -13.06
C MET A 223 -3.98 -8.06 -13.78
N ILE A 224 -3.19 -9.03 -13.32
CA ILE A 224 -3.13 -10.37 -13.92
C ILE A 224 -4.49 -11.08 -13.83
N VAL A 225 -5.10 -11.09 -12.64
CA VAL A 225 -6.44 -11.69 -12.44
C VAL A 225 -7.47 -11.01 -13.33
N SER A 226 -7.42 -9.69 -13.49
CA SER A 226 -8.32 -8.95 -14.38
C SER A 226 -8.17 -9.40 -15.84
N ILE A 227 -6.95 -9.65 -16.31
CA ILE A 227 -6.70 -10.14 -17.67
C ILE A 227 -7.39 -11.49 -17.86
N PHE A 228 -7.19 -12.45 -16.95
CA PHE A 228 -7.82 -13.77 -17.06
C PHE A 228 -9.34 -13.71 -16.98
N LEU A 229 -9.91 -12.98 -16.03
CA LEU A 229 -11.36 -12.88 -15.88
C LEU A 229 -12.01 -12.14 -17.05
N HIS A 230 -11.32 -11.20 -17.68
CA HIS A 230 -11.86 -10.47 -18.83
C HIS A 230 -11.98 -11.35 -20.10
N PHE A 231 -11.33 -12.51 -20.18
CA PHE A 231 -11.54 -13.46 -21.27
C PHE A 231 -12.99 -13.98 -21.37
N ILE A 232 -13.75 -13.95 -20.27
CA ILE A 232 -15.18 -14.31 -20.30
C ILE A 232 -15.96 -13.41 -21.27
N PHE A 233 -15.52 -12.16 -21.46
CA PHE A 233 -16.18 -11.21 -22.37
C PHE A 233 -15.94 -11.49 -23.85
N VAL A 234 -15.06 -12.42 -24.20
CA VAL A 234 -14.96 -12.93 -25.59
C VAL A 234 -16.28 -13.54 -26.03
N LEU A 235 -16.99 -14.20 -25.12
CA LEU A 235 -18.27 -14.89 -25.38
C LEU A 235 -19.48 -13.92 -25.29
N VAL A 236 -19.30 -12.72 -24.78
CA VAL A 236 -20.40 -11.77 -24.59
C VAL A 236 -20.52 -10.84 -25.80
N PRO A 237 -21.66 -10.76 -26.50
CA PRO A 237 -21.84 -9.85 -27.61
C PRO A 237 -22.04 -8.39 -27.13
N GLY A 238 -21.69 -7.45 -27.98
CA GLY A 238 -21.96 -6.01 -27.79
C GLY A 238 -20.84 -5.25 -27.06
N TYR A 239 -20.39 -4.16 -27.67
CA TYR A 239 -19.31 -3.29 -27.16
C TYR A 239 -19.63 -2.73 -25.77
N TRP A 240 -20.80 -2.14 -25.58
CA TRP A 240 -21.20 -1.50 -24.33
C TRP A 240 -21.40 -2.51 -23.19
N VAL A 241 -21.94 -3.69 -23.49
CA VAL A 241 -22.12 -4.77 -22.49
C VAL A 241 -20.75 -5.22 -21.97
N ARG A 242 -19.78 -5.38 -22.87
CA ARG A 242 -18.40 -5.74 -22.47
C ARG A 242 -17.75 -4.63 -21.65
N LEU A 243 -17.96 -3.35 -22.02
CA LEU A 243 -17.39 -2.21 -21.32
C LEU A 243 -17.90 -2.12 -19.88
N PHE A 244 -19.23 -2.08 -19.71
CA PHE A 244 -19.86 -2.01 -18.38
C PHE A 244 -19.65 -3.28 -17.57
N GLY A 245 -19.65 -4.44 -18.21
CA GLY A 245 -19.38 -5.72 -17.56
C GLY A 245 -17.99 -5.76 -16.93
N ARG A 246 -16.96 -5.23 -17.61
CA ARG A 246 -15.61 -5.10 -17.07
C ARG A 246 -15.57 -4.22 -15.82
N LEU A 247 -16.29 -3.10 -15.85
CA LEU A 247 -16.37 -2.21 -14.69
C LEU A 247 -17.04 -2.90 -13.50
N LEU A 248 -18.12 -3.64 -13.74
CA LEU A 248 -18.83 -4.40 -12.70
C LEU A 248 -17.98 -5.55 -12.11
N MET A 249 -17.00 -6.04 -12.85
CA MET A 249 -16.10 -7.09 -12.37
C MET A 249 -15.00 -6.59 -11.42
N VAL A 250 -14.79 -5.29 -11.28
CA VAL A 250 -13.72 -4.73 -10.42
C VAL A 250 -13.78 -5.28 -8.98
N PRO A 251 -14.94 -5.31 -8.28
CA PRO A 251 -15.00 -5.89 -6.95
C PRO A 251 -14.63 -7.39 -6.92
N ILE A 252 -15.05 -8.15 -7.93
CA ILE A 252 -14.75 -9.58 -8.02
C ILE A 252 -13.26 -9.80 -8.24
N VAL A 253 -12.64 -9.06 -9.15
CA VAL A 253 -11.20 -9.09 -9.41
C VAL A 253 -10.41 -8.75 -8.15
N SER A 254 -10.80 -7.68 -7.43
CA SER A 254 -10.16 -7.27 -6.18
C SER A 254 -10.29 -8.36 -5.11
N GLY A 255 -11.49 -8.91 -4.92
CA GLY A 255 -11.74 -9.96 -3.94
C GLY A 255 -10.96 -11.24 -4.23
N VAL A 256 -10.95 -11.71 -5.48
CA VAL A 256 -10.18 -12.91 -5.90
C VAL A 256 -8.68 -12.68 -5.71
N SER A 257 -8.17 -11.51 -6.10
CA SER A 257 -6.75 -11.16 -5.94
C SER A 257 -6.34 -11.11 -4.47
N PHE A 258 -7.21 -10.61 -3.59
CA PHE A 258 -6.98 -10.61 -2.15
C PHE A 258 -6.86 -12.04 -1.59
N GLU A 259 -7.77 -12.93 -1.96
CA GLU A 259 -7.70 -14.33 -1.52
C GLU A 259 -6.42 -15.02 -2.01
N LEU A 260 -6.02 -14.76 -3.26
CA LEU A 260 -4.80 -15.33 -3.82
C LEU A 260 -3.54 -14.84 -3.09
N ILE A 261 -3.43 -13.54 -2.79
CA ILE A 261 -2.24 -13.02 -2.09
C ILE A 261 -2.19 -13.50 -0.63
N GLN A 262 -3.36 -13.61 0.03
CA GLN A 262 -3.45 -14.16 1.37
C GLN A 262 -3.05 -15.64 1.41
N TRP A 263 -3.50 -16.42 0.42
CA TRP A 263 -3.10 -17.81 0.30
C TRP A 263 -1.60 -17.94 0.01
N ALA A 264 -1.08 -17.18 -0.94
CA ALA A 264 0.34 -17.21 -1.29
C ALA A 264 1.26 -16.79 -0.14
N GLY A 265 0.80 -15.85 0.71
CA GLY A 265 1.54 -15.40 1.89
C GLY A 265 1.54 -16.37 3.07
N ARG A 266 0.66 -17.38 3.06
CA ARG A 266 0.52 -18.38 4.14
C ARG A 266 1.06 -19.76 3.78
N THR A 267 1.43 -19.97 2.53
CA THR A 267 1.78 -21.29 2.00
C THR A 267 3.19 -21.26 1.40
N ASP A 268 4.03 -22.22 1.77
CA ASP A 268 5.37 -22.42 1.19
C ASP A 268 5.34 -23.43 0.03
N SER A 269 4.31 -23.35 -0.83
CA SER A 269 4.18 -24.21 -2.00
C SER A 269 4.90 -23.63 -3.23
N ARG A 270 5.38 -24.49 -4.13
CA ARG A 270 5.99 -24.06 -5.40
C ARG A 270 5.06 -23.16 -6.23
N LEU A 271 3.75 -23.41 -6.18
CA LEU A 271 2.76 -22.61 -6.90
C LEU A 271 2.64 -21.21 -6.30
N ALA A 272 2.63 -21.08 -4.97
CA ALA A 272 2.62 -19.79 -4.29
C ALA A 272 3.88 -18.99 -4.61
N ASP A 273 5.05 -19.63 -4.67
CA ASP A 273 6.30 -18.98 -5.05
C ASP A 273 6.27 -18.48 -6.49
N ILE A 274 5.77 -19.26 -7.44
CA ILE A 274 5.64 -18.85 -8.84
C ILE A 274 4.69 -17.65 -8.97
N LEU A 275 3.55 -17.67 -8.30
CA LEU A 275 2.58 -16.58 -8.32
C LEU A 275 3.09 -15.30 -7.65
N SER A 276 3.96 -15.44 -6.64
CA SER A 276 4.55 -14.30 -5.93
C SER A 276 5.71 -13.64 -6.69
N LYS A 277 6.45 -14.38 -7.53
CA LYS A 277 7.63 -13.87 -8.24
C LYS A 277 7.41 -12.58 -9.02
N PRO A 278 6.34 -12.43 -9.83
CA PRO A 278 6.12 -11.18 -10.55
C PRO A 278 5.86 -10.00 -9.61
N GLY A 279 5.11 -10.20 -8.53
CA GLY A 279 4.89 -9.19 -7.50
C GLY A 279 6.19 -8.78 -6.80
N LEU A 280 7.04 -9.75 -6.43
CA LEU A 280 8.36 -9.50 -5.85
C LEU A 280 9.29 -8.77 -6.83
N ALA A 281 9.21 -9.08 -8.14
CA ALA A 281 9.95 -8.35 -9.16
C ALA A 281 9.51 -6.87 -9.24
N MET A 282 8.20 -6.61 -9.13
CA MET A 282 7.66 -5.24 -9.09
C MET A 282 8.16 -4.44 -7.88
N GLN A 283 8.36 -5.09 -6.74
CA GLN A 283 8.89 -4.42 -5.54
C GLN A 283 10.29 -3.84 -5.75
N LYS A 284 11.10 -4.38 -6.69
CA LYS A 284 12.38 -3.77 -7.06
C LYS A 284 12.24 -2.34 -7.59
N LEU A 285 11.08 -1.98 -8.15
CA LEU A 285 10.75 -0.64 -8.62
C LEU A 285 10.12 0.23 -7.52
N THR A 286 9.35 -0.40 -6.62
CA THR A 286 8.51 0.28 -5.62
C THR A 286 9.07 0.26 -4.20
N THR A 287 10.24 -0.35 -3.99
CA THR A 287 11.01 -0.28 -2.75
C THR A 287 12.44 0.12 -3.06
N LYS A 288 13.02 0.96 -2.22
CA LYS A 288 14.43 1.36 -2.27
C LYS A 288 15.13 1.05 -0.96
N GLU A 289 16.47 1.08 -0.97
CA GLU A 289 17.24 0.91 0.26
C GLU A 289 17.00 2.12 1.19
N PRO A 290 16.53 1.88 2.43
CA PRO A 290 16.33 2.93 3.40
C PRO A 290 17.65 3.34 4.04
N THR A 291 17.66 4.55 4.62
CA THR A 291 18.71 5.01 5.51
C THR A 291 18.45 4.56 6.96
N ALA A 292 19.44 4.70 7.84
CA ALA A 292 19.32 4.30 9.24
C ALA A 292 18.19 5.06 9.97
N ASP A 293 18.07 6.36 9.71
CA ASP A 293 17.02 7.21 10.25
C ASP A 293 15.60 6.77 9.84
N MET A 294 15.43 6.23 8.62
CA MET A 294 14.17 5.65 8.18
C MET A 294 13.88 4.30 8.84
N ALA A 295 14.91 3.50 9.13
CA ALA A 295 14.77 2.27 9.88
C ALA A 295 14.32 2.55 11.33
N GLU A 296 14.83 3.59 11.98
CA GLU A 296 14.36 4.04 13.31
C GLU A 296 12.85 4.34 13.32
N VAL A 297 12.36 5.08 12.32
CA VAL A 297 10.92 5.37 12.17
C VAL A 297 10.11 4.10 12.02
N ALA A 298 10.59 3.14 11.23
CA ALA A 298 9.93 1.87 11.03
C ALA A 298 9.89 1.02 12.32
N ILE A 299 10.98 0.99 13.09
CA ILE A 299 11.08 0.32 14.38
C ILE A 299 10.09 0.93 15.36
N ALA A 300 10.07 2.26 15.50
CA ALA A 300 9.15 2.97 16.38
C ALA A 300 7.67 2.65 16.06
N ALA A 301 7.31 2.59 14.77
CA ALA A 301 5.97 2.24 14.34
C ALA A 301 5.60 0.79 14.67
N VAL A 302 6.54 -0.16 14.53
CA VAL A 302 6.32 -1.58 14.89
C VAL A 302 6.15 -1.73 16.39
N GLU A 303 7.07 -1.19 17.20
CA GLU A 303 7.06 -1.31 18.67
C GLU A 303 5.78 -0.73 19.30
N ALA A 304 5.18 0.26 18.66
CA ALA A 304 3.94 0.88 19.14
C ALA A 304 2.70 -0.03 19.04
N VAL A 305 2.72 -1.05 18.16
CA VAL A 305 1.57 -1.92 17.91
C VAL A 305 1.85 -3.40 18.10
N PHE A 306 3.12 -3.79 18.23
CA PHE A 306 3.52 -5.19 18.23
C PHE A 306 4.68 -5.44 19.18
N ASP A 307 4.50 -6.37 20.13
CA ASP A 307 5.58 -6.87 20.97
C ASP A 307 6.40 -7.92 20.22
N TRP A 308 7.45 -7.45 19.55
CA TRP A 308 8.34 -8.30 18.78
C TRP A 308 9.20 -9.22 19.67
N ARG A 309 9.47 -8.82 20.93
CA ARG A 309 10.28 -9.61 21.88
C ARG A 309 9.51 -10.84 22.33
N GLU A 310 8.23 -10.66 22.70
CA GLU A 310 7.35 -11.79 23.02
C GLU A 310 7.17 -12.71 21.81
N TYR A 311 6.94 -12.16 20.63
CA TYR A 311 6.83 -12.92 19.39
C TYR A 311 8.09 -13.75 19.09
N LEU A 312 9.30 -13.16 19.21
CA LEU A 312 10.55 -13.90 18.99
C LEU A 312 10.75 -15.00 20.02
N LYS A 313 10.37 -14.77 21.27
CA LYS A 313 10.43 -15.78 22.33
C LYS A 313 9.50 -16.96 22.03
N GLU A 314 8.23 -16.68 21.65
CA GLU A 314 7.24 -17.71 21.36
C GLU A 314 7.54 -18.49 20.08
N GLU A 315 7.90 -17.80 19.01
CA GLU A 315 8.02 -18.41 17.69
C GLU A 315 9.43 -18.94 17.38
N PHE A 316 10.47 -18.35 17.96
CA PHE A 316 11.86 -18.70 17.67
C PHE A 316 12.66 -19.12 18.89
N GLY A 317 12.08 -19.06 20.11
CA GLY A 317 12.79 -19.41 21.36
C GLY A 317 13.89 -18.41 21.73
N TRP A 318 13.75 -17.15 21.26
CA TRP A 318 14.72 -16.09 21.50
C TRP A 318 14.85 -15.75 23.00
N LYS A 319 16.08 -15.61 23.49
CA LYS A 319 16.39 -15.21 24.87
C LYS A 319 17.25 -13.95 24.87
N PRO A 320 16.85 -12.89 25.59
CA PRO A 320 17.59 -11.61 25.62
C PRO A 320 19.05 -11.78 26.08
N GLU A 321 19.28 -12.56 27.10
CA GLU A 321 20.59 -12.72 27.77
C GLU A 321 21.67 -13.38 26.89
N GLU A 322 21.29 -14.28 25.98
CA GLU A 322 22.26 -14.99 25.10
C GLU A 322 22.72 -14.13 23.90
N ASN A 323 22.01 -13.04 23.58
CA ASN A 323 22.31 -12.23 22.39
C ASN A 323 22.98 -10.89 22.71
N GLU A 324 22.87 -10.38 23.94
CA GLU A 324 23.62 -9.20 24.38
C GLU A 324 25.11 -9.50 24.54
N GLU A 325 25.48 -10.71 24.98
CA GLU A 325 26.88 -11.15 25.06
C GLU A 325 27.54 -11.32 23.68
N LYS A 326 26.81 -11.76 22.65
CA LYS A 326 27.35 -11.91 21.29
C LYS A 326 27.62 -10.57 20.58
N ASN A 327 26.89 -9.51 20.95
CA ASN A 327 27.11 -8.16 20.36
C ASN A 327 28.14 -7.33 21.15
N ALA A 328 28.55 -7.77 22.34
CA ALA A 328 29.61 -7.13 23.12
C ALA A 328 31.02 -7.60 22.70
N ASP A 329 31.13 -8.67 21.94
CA ASP A 329 32.40 -9.28 21.48
C ASP A 329 32.75 -8.95 20.00
N ILE A 330 32.01 -8.01 19.36
CA ILE A 330 32.30 -7.48 18.02
C ILE A 330 32.60 -5.99 18.12
#